data_556574f1e64c6688c8a60bba1ea46fd7
#
_entry.id   556574f1e64c6688c8a60bba1ea46fd7
#
_cell.length_a   1.000
_cell.length_b   1.000
_cell.length_c   1.000
_cell.angle_alpha   90.00
_cell.angle_beta   90.00
_cell.angle_gamma   90.00
#
_symmetry.space_group_name_H-M   'P 1'
#
loop_
_entity.id
_entity.type
_entity.pdbx_description
1 polymer ?
#
loop_
_entity_poly.entity_id
_entity_poly.type
_entity_poly.pdbx_seq_one_letter_code
_entity_poly.pdbx_strand_id
1 'polypeptide(L)'
;DLDVRVDPEKKWISGTNTIRFKMLKDGSRIQLDLFANFSIDGITLEKAPLKYTRELNTVYVDFPQPLRAGRTYAIDFRYSGQPQEIGRFDALAFKKDPSGGHWINTANEGVGSAVWWPSKDSWRDEPENMDIRVSIPNDLIDVSNGRFVEKTDLGDGYTKWHYHVNYPINSYNVSLNIGHYVHFGEQMGDLTMDYYVLPGSLEKAKVQFAQAKGMLEAFEKYFGEYPFKKDGYKLIEVPYSGMEHQSAVTYGNHFANGYLDRDWTGVGISLKFDFIVIHESAHEWFGNAVSAADQADMWIHEGWGTYLECLYVEHTFGYADYLKYTNAYKTKIANKEPIIIQRGIARDPNQDMYFKGALFLHTMRSVVGEEKWLALQKAIYHQFKYKNSFTEEIVAFVNTQVGEDMTPIFDQYLRRTAIPVLELTFNDPDKTVSYRWRADERAFAMPIRVGDPGKWQTIKPTTDWQVMSWESGKDAFKVATDLYYVNVAVLDADGHAVKP
;
A
#
# COMPACT_ATOMS: atom_id res chain seq x y z
N ASP A 1 5.65 0.31 -23.56
CA ASP A 1 6.57 -0.79 -23.85
C ASP A 1 7.97 -0.40 -23.37
N LEU A 2 8.46 -1.03 -22.32
CA LEU A 2 9.81 -0.82 -21.79
C LEU A 2 10.73 -1.94 -22.29
N ASP A 3 11.75 -1.61 -23.08
CA ASP A 3 12.76 -2.55 -23.56
C ASP A 3 14.15 -2.05 -23.13
N VAL A 4 14.74 -2.71 -22.14
CA VAL A 4 15.98 -2.31 -21.50
C VAL A 4 17.04 -3.39 -21.53
N ARG A 5 18.29 -2.97 -21.58
CA ARG A 5 19.47 -3.80 -21.40
C ARG A 5 20.19 -3.38 -20.13
N VAL A 6 20.44 -4.33 -19.25
CA VAL A 6 21.16 -4.13 -17.99
C VAL A 6 22.56 -4.73 -18.11
N ASP A 7 23.60 -3.92 -17.90
CA ASP A 7 24.98 -4.35 -17.79
C ASP A 7 25.38 -4.37 -16.31
N PRO A 8 25.39 -5.54 -15.66
CA PRO A 8 25.67 -5.65 -14.23
C PRO A 8 27.08 -5.21 -13.83
N GLU A 9 28.07 -5.42 -14.71
CA GLU A 9 29.46 -5.09 -14.43
C GLU A 9 29.70 -3.57 -14.42
N LYS A 10 29.01 -2.86 -15.33
CA LYS A 10 29.09 -1.40 -15.40
C LYS A 10 28.04 -0.69 -14.54
N LYS A 11 27.13 -1.43 -13.92
CA LYS A 11 25.94 -0.88 -13.26
C LYS A 11 25.15 0.07 -14.19
N TRP A 12 24.92 -0.35 -15.42
CA TRP A 12 24.42 0.51 -16.51
C TRP A 12 23.12 -0.02 -17.07
N ILE A 13 22.21 0.90 -17.36
CA ILE A 13 20.98 0.63 -18.09
C ILE A 13 20.97 1.42 -19.38
N SER A 14 20.53 0.80 -20.46
CA SER A 14 20.19 1.46 -21.72
C SER A 14 18.94 0.85 -22.30
N GLY A 15 18.12 1.65 -22.97
CA GLY A 15 16.90 1.12 -23.57
C GLY A 15 16.01 2.17 -24.18
N THR A 16 14.79 1.70 -24.49
CA THR A 16 13.72 2.53 -25.05
C THR A 16 12.45 2.27 -24.26
N ASN A 17 11.78 3.33 -23.87
CA ASN A 17 10.39 3.25 -23.46
C ASN A 17 9.49 3.83 -24.58
N THR A 18 8.67 2.99 -25.19
CA THR A 18 7.62 3.43 -26.13
C THR A 18 6.40 3.79 -25.30
N ILE A 19 6.16 5.08 -25.12
CA ILE A 19 5.08 5.63 -24.31
C ILE A 19 3.89 5.94 -25.21
N ARG A 20 2.80 5.19 -25.05
CA ARG A 20 1.53 5.44 -25.72
C ARG A 20 0.59 6.20 -24.79
N PHE A 21 0.06 7.31 -25.24
CA PHE A 21 -0.81 8.17 -24.45
C PHE A 21 -1.94 8.78 -25.27
N LYS A 22 -3.07 9.05 -24.61
CA LYS A 22 -4.22 9.75 -25.20
C LYS A 22 -4.24 11.20 -24.71
N MET A 23 -4.31 12.14 -25.64
CA MET A 23 -4.46 13.55 -25.26
C MET A 23 -5.88 13.84 -24.78
N LEU A 24 -6.01 14.47 -23.61
CA LEU A 24 -7.29 14.88 -23.03
C LEU A 24 -7.71 16.28 -23.52
N LYS A 25 -6.74 17.11 -23.93
CA LYS A 25 -6.92 18.45 -24.52
C LYS A 25 -5.87 18.68 -25.60
N ASP A 26 -6.13 19.60 -26.53
CA ASP A 26 -5.14 20.01 -27.52
C ASP A 26 -3.90 20.57 -26.83
N GLY A 27 -2.71 20.20 -27.31
CA GLY A 27 -1.45 20.66 -26.73
C GLY A 27 -0.24 20.32 -27.61
N SER A 28 0.82 21.11 -27.52
CA SER A 28 2.08 20.90 -28.25
C SER A 28 3.26 20.51 -27.33
N ARG A 29 2.99 20.25 -26.04
CA ARG A 29 4.00 19.87 -25.06
C ARG A 29 3.43 18.86 -24.07
N ILE A 30 4.22 17.85 -23.71
CA ILE A 30 3.94 16.95 -22.58
C ILE A 30 5.13 16.96 -21.61
N GLN A 31 4.87 16.59 -20.37
CA GLN A 31 5.89 16.38 -19.36
C GLN A 31 6.09 14.87 -19.14
N LEU A 32 7.34 14.49 -19.06
CA LEU A 32 7.82 13.19 -18.58
C LEU A 32 8.92 13.43 -17.55
N ASP A 33 9.31 12.39 -16.84
CA ASP A 33 10.33 12.48 -15.81
C ASP A 33 11.39 11.39 -16.05
N LEU A 34 12.66 11.75 -15.81
CA LEU A 34 13.83 10.86 -15.84
C LEU A 34 14.96 11.54 -15.07
N PHE A 35 15.54 10.85 -14.12
CA PHE A 35 16.63 11.39 -13.30
C PHE A 35 17.80 11.89 -14.14
N ALA A 36 18.39 13.03 -13.72
CA ALA A 36 19.36 13.79 -14.51
C ALA A 36 20.69 13.08 -14.80
N ASN A 37 20.99 12.01 -14.04
CA ASN A 37 22.14 11.13 -14.28
C ASN A 37 22.00 10.25 -15.54
N PHE A 38 20.79 10.11 -16.09
CA PHE A 38 20.59 9.45 -17.36
C PHE A 38 20.72 10.43 -18.55
N SER A 39 21.39 9.99 -19.60
CA SER A 39 21.38 10.65 -20.90
C SER A 39 20.07 10.37 -21.63
N ILE A 40 19.56 11.37 -22.35
CA ILE A 40 18.47 11.21 -23.29
C ILE A 40 19.09 11.02 -24.67
N ASP A 41 19.05 9.78 -25.18
CA ASP A 41 19.71 9.41 -26.44
C ASP A 41 18.83 9.77 -27.66
N GLY A 42 17.59 10.15 -27.42
CA GLY A 42 16.66 10.68 -28.39
C GLY A 42 15.21 10.41 -28.05
N ILE A 43 14.34 11.33 -28.48
CA ILE A 43 12.90 11.19 -28.40
C ILE A 43 12.33 11.33 -29.80
N THR A 44 11.49 10.38 -30.24
CA THR A 44 10.93 10.40 -31.59
C THR A 44 9.42 10.17 -31.59
N LEU A 45 8.73 10.80 -32.54
CA LEU A 45 7.35 10.50 -32.91
C LEU A 45 7.35 9.98 -34.35
N GLU A 46 6.88 8.77 -34.60
CA GLU A 46 6.90 8.13 -35.94
C GLU A 46 8.28 8.21 -36.61
N LYS A 47 9.34 7.95 -35.81
CA LYS A 47 10.76 8.05 -36.20
C LYS A 47 11.29 9.48 -36.43
N ALA A 48 10.44 10.50 -36.42
CA ALA A 48 10.89 11.91 -36.53
C ALA A 48 11.36 12.39 -35.15
N PRO A 49 12.55 13.03 -35.07
CA PRO A 49 13.08 13.53 -33.81
C PRO A 49 12.24 14.67 -33.24
N LEU A 50 11.95 14.60 -31.95
CA LEU A 50 11.29 15.68 -31.21
C LEU A 50 12.32 16.53 -30.46
N LYS A 51 11.99 17.78 -30.28
CA LYS A 51 12.72 18.70 -29.40
C LYS A 51 12.28 18.47 -27.97
N TYR A 52 13.19 18.67 -27.04
CA TYR A 52 12.88 18.64 -25.62
C TYR A 52 13.71 19.66 -24.85
N THR A 53 13.22 20.05 -23.68
CA THR A 53 13.97 20.78 -22.67
C THR A 53 13.95 19.96 -21.39
N ARG A 54 15.02 20.03 -20.60
CA ARG A 54 15.13 19.32 -19.35
C ARG A 54 15.42 20.28 -18.20
N GLU A 55 14.64 20.18 -17.15
CA GLU A 55 14.80 20.93 -15.90
C GLU A 55 14.92 19.92 -14.75
N LEU A 56 16.12 19.74 -14.22
CA LEU A 56 16.43 18.68 -13.24
C LEU A 56 16.00 17.30 -13.78
N ASN A 57 15.06 16.64 -13.13
CA ASN A 57 14.54 15.33 -13.53
C ASN A 57 13.34 15.40 -14.47
N THR A 58 12.81 16.60 -14.72
CA THR A 58 11.64 16.81 -15.59
C THR A 58 12.06 17.06 -17.03
N VAL A 59 11.40 16.36 -17.95
CA VAL A 59 11.65 16.41 -19.39
C VAL A 59 10.39 16.91 -20.11
N TYR A 60 10.45 18.09 -20.68
CA TYR A 60 9.38 18.67 -21.49
C TYR A 60 9.61 18.31 -22.95
N VAL A 61 8.71 17.56 -23.56
CA VAL A 61 8.78 17.14 -24.97
C VAL A 61 7.88 18.02 -25.80
N ASP A 62 8.47 18.68 -26.83
CA ASP A 62 7.79 19.63 -27.73
C ASP A 62 7.42 18.98 -29.05
N PHE A 63 6.16 19.10 -29.44
CA PHE A 63 5.64 18.62 -30.72
C PHE A 63 5.57 19.75 -31.76
N PRO A 64 6.01 19.49 -33.00
CA PRO A 64 6.03 20.54 -34.04
C PRO A 64 4.63 21.01 -34.46
N GLN A 65 3.60 20.20 -34.21
CA GLN A 65 2.19 20.50 -34.40
C GLN A 65 1.40 20.14 -33.15
N PRO A 66 0.33 20.87 -32.81
CA PRO A 66 -0.51 20.49 -31.66
C PRO A 66 -1.11 19.11 -31.82
N LEU A 67 -0.91 18.28 -30.82
CA LEU A 67 -1.61 17.01 -30.66
C LEU A 67 -3.08 17.27 -30.31
N ARG A 68 -3.99 16.48 -30.90
CA ARG A 68 -5.44 16.70 -30.77
C ARG A 68 -6.05 15.91 -29.62
N ALA A 69 -6.95 16.54 -28.89
CA ALA A 69 -7.77 15.90 -27.88
C ALA A 69 -8.50 14.65 -28.42
N GLY A 70 -8.56 13.61 -27.59
CA GLY A 70 -9.18 12.32 -27.91
C GLY A 70 -8.34 11.40 -28.80
N ARG A 71 -7.22 11.86 -29.39
CA ARG A 71 -6.32 11.02 -30.19
C ARG A 71 -5.23 10.40 -29.33
N THR A 72 -4.83 9.19 -29.72
CA THR A 72 -3.71 8.44 -29.14
C THR A 72 -2.46 8.64 -29.98
N TYR A 73 -1.35 8.84 -29.30
CA TYR A 73 -0.01 9.00 -29.85
C TYR A 73 0.96 8.05 -29.16
N ALA A 74 2.07 7.75 -29.81
CA ALA A 74 3.16 6.98 -29.22
C ALA A 74 4.50 7.65 -29.53
N ILE A 75 5.34 7.80 -28.53
CA ILE A 75 6.71 8.29 -28.69
C ILE A 75 7.69 7.23 -28.20
N ASP A 76 8.84 7.15 -28.86
CA ASP A 76 9.97 6.35 -28.41
C ASP A 76 10.94 7.26 -27.66
N PHE A 77 11.15 6.96 -26.38
CA PHE A 77 12.09 7.67 -25.51
C PHE A 77 13.31 6.77 -25.27
N ARG A 78 14.45 7.06 -25.91
CA ARG A 78 15.70 6.33 -25.75
C ARG A 78 16.58 7.01 -24.71
N TYR A 79 17.16 6.20 -23.82
CA TYR A 79 17.95 6.68 -22.72
C TYR A 79 19.04 5.69 -22.32
N SER A 80 20.05 6.18 -21.62
CA SER A 80 21.09 5.36 -21.06
C SER A 80 21.77 6.04 -19.88
N GLY A 81 22.28 5.26 -18.92
CA GLY A 81 22.99 5.81 -17.78
C GLY A 81 23.18 4.82 -16.64
N GLN A 82 23.79 5.30 -15.59
CA GLN A 82 23.95 4.57 -14.35
C GLN A 82 22.88 5.05 -13.36
N PRO A 83 21.98 4.16 -12.87
CA PRO A 83 21.01 4.50 -11.84
C PRO A 83 21.68 5.03 -10.57
N GLN A 84 20.97 5.91 -9.84
CA GLN A 84 21.40 6.35 -8.51
C GLN A 84 20.91 5.37 -7.44
N GLU A 85 21.81 4.98 -6.55
CA GLU A 85 21.47 4.21 -5.35
C GLU A 85 20.98 5.18 -4.28
N ILE A 86 19.66 5.43 -4.22
CA ILE A 86 19.01 6.37 -3.30
C ILE A 86 17.72 5.78 -2.72
N GLY A 87 17.19 6.42 -1.67
CA GLY A 87 15.99 5.93 -0.98
C GLY A 87 16.30 4.83 0.04
N ARG A 88 15.26 4.27 0.61
CA ARG A 88 15.37 3.29 1.71
C ARG A 88 16.07 2.00 1.30
N PHE A 89 15.86 1.57 0.06
CA PHE A 89 16.35 0.29 -0.48
C PHE A 89 17.20 0.49 -1.75
N ASP A 90 17.85 1.65 -1.90
CA ASP A 90 18.74 2.02 -3.01
C ASP A 90 18.05 2.11 -4.38
N ALA A 91 16.71 2.24 -4.42
CA ALA A 91 15.84 2.36 -5.61
C ALA A 91 16.07 1.28 -6.68
N LEU A 92 17.20 1.26 -7.37
CA LEU A 92 17.71 0.15 -8.19
C LEU A 92 19.10 -0.23 -7.70
N ALA A 93 19.19 -1.31 -6.95
CA ALA A 93 20.41 -1.76 -6.28
C ALA A 93 21.15 -2.82 -7.11
N PHE A 94 22.44 -2.60 -7.36
CA PHE A 94 23.35 -3.58 -7.95
C PHE A 94 24.15 -4.25 -6.83
N LYS A 95 23.61 -5.30 -6.25
CA LYS A 95 24.23 -6.06 -5.15
C LYS A 95 24.82 -7.39 -5.61
N LYS A 96 25.44 -8.09 -4.67
CA LYS A 96 25.91 -9.46 -4.85
C LYS A 96 25.11 -10.37 -3.92
N ASP A 97 24.77 -11.54 -4.42
CA ASP A 97 24.19 -12.60 -3.60
C ASP A 97 25.25 -13.25 -2.68
N PRO A 98 24.87 -14.11 -1.73
CA PRO A 98 25.81 -14.77 -0.85
C PRO A 98 26.88 -15.64 -1.56
N SER A 99 26.65 -16.04 -2.81
CA SER A 99 27.63 -16.79 -3.62
C SER A 99 28.58 -15.88 -4.40
N GLY A 100 28.36 -14.56 -4.36
CA GLY A 100 29.13 -13.55 -5.10
C GLY A 100 28.56 -13.24 -6.49
N GLY A 101 27.44 -13.83 -6.87
CA GLY A 101 26.72 -13.57 -8.11
C GLY A 101 26.03 -12.20 -8.13
N HIS A 102 25.66 -11.72 -9.31
CA HIS A 102 24.87 -10.48 -9.42
C HIS A 102 23.47 -10.65 -8.87
N TRP A 103 23.03 -9.65 -8.09
CA TRP A 103 21.69 -9.59 -7.51
C TRP A 103 21.17 -8.16 -7.59
N ILE A 104 20.31 -7.90 -8.56
CA ILE A 104 19.87 -6.55 -8.93
C ILE A 104 18.35 -6.48 -8.73
N ASN A 105 17.91 -5.51 -7.94
CA ASN A 105 16.51 -5.40 -7.56
C ASN A 105 16.08 -3.93 -7.51
N THR A 106 14.82 -3.67 -7.86
CA THR A 106 14.21 -2.35 -7.72
C THR A 106 13.41 -2.25 -6.42
N ALA A 107 13.36 -1.04 -5.84
CA ALA A 107 12.46 -0.67 -4.75
C ALA A 107 12.35 0.86 -4.70
N ASN A 108 11.49 1.43 -5.49
CA ASN A 108 11.45 2.88 -5.78
C ASN A 108 10.20 3.59 -5.28
N GLU A 109 9.42 2.98 -4.39
CA GLU A 109 8.40 3.69 -3.62
C GLU A 109 9.00 4.91 -2.90
N GLY A 110 8.29 6.02 -2.91
CA GLY A 110 8.75 7.28 -2.33
C GLY A 110 9.78 8.04 -3.17
N VAL A 111 10.65 7.34 -3.92
CA VAL A 111 11.64 7.96 -4.81
C VAL A 111 11.05 8.28 -6.18
N GLY A 112 10.17 7.42 -6.67
CA GLY A 112 9.54 7.49 -7.99
C GLY A 112 10.21 6.62 -9.05
N SER A 113 9.46 6.30 -10.09
CA SER A 113 9.89 5.44 -11.20
C SER A 113 10.96 6.06 -12.08
N ALA A 114 10.99 7.39 -12.18
CA ALA A 114 11.95 8.16 -12.99
C ALA A 114 13.42 7.95 -12.58
N VAL A 115 13.67 7.32 -11.43
CA VAL A 115 15.00 6.96 -10.94
C VAL A 115 15.72 5.96 -11.84
N TRP A 116 15.01 5.19 -12.67
CA TRP A 116 15.62 4.19 -13.54
C TRP A 116 15.01 4.06 -14.94
N TRP A 117 13.81 4.58 -15.21
CA TRP A 117 13.19 4.57 -16.53
C TRP A 117 12.34 5.83 -16.79
N PRO A 118 12.28 6.34 -18.03
CA PRO A 118 11.51 7.54 -18.37
C PRO A 118 10.02 7.23 -18.30
N SER A 119 9.28 7.97 -17.49
CA SER A 119 7.87 7.74 -17.21
C SER A 119 7.12 9.05 -16.95
N LYS A 120 5.80 8.98 -16.88
CA LYS A 120 5.01 10.00 -16.21
C LYS A 120 4.96 9.61 -14.74
N ASP A 121 5.86 10.18 -13.94
CA ASP A 121 6.03 9.82 -12.52
C ASP A 121 4.95 10.49 -11.67
N SER A 122 3.74 9.96 -11.76
CA SER A 122 2.56 10.48 -11.08
C SER A 122 1.60 9.34 -10.71
N TRP A 123 1.22 9.28 -9.46
CA TRP A 123 0.26 8.30 -8.96
C TRP A 123 -1.18 8.51 -9.48
N ARG A 124 -1.44 9.63 -10.18
CA ARG A 124 -2.77 9.94 -10.75
C ARG A 124 -3.05 9.27 -12.08
N ASP A 125 -2.05 8.66 -12.68
CA ASP A 125 -2.15 8.15 -14.05
C ASP A 125 -1.28 6.90 -14.20
N GLU A 126 -1.92 5.78 -14.31
CA GLU A 126 -1.28 4.47 -14.49
C GLU A 126 -1.36 4.02 -15.93
N PRO A 127 -0.32 3.37 -16.49
CA PRO A 127 -0.46 2.62 -17.73
C PRO A 127 -1.54 1.54 -17.58
N GLU A 128 -2.45 1.46 -18.54
CA GLU A 128 -3.53 0.42 -18.54
C GLU A 128 -2.98 -1.00 -18.69
N ASN A 129 -1.84 -1.13 -19.31
CA ASN A 129 -1.07 -2.37 -19.52
C ASN A 129 0.36 -2.03 -19.91
N MET A 130 1.27 -3.00 -19.78
CA MET A 130 2.67 -2.75 -20.06
C MET A 130 3.37 -4.02 -20.55
N ASP A 131 4.23 -3.90 -21.56
CA ASP A 131 5.25 -4.88 -21.89
C ASP A 131 6.57 -4.48 -21.24
N ILE A 132 7.20 -5.42 -20.53
CA ILE A 132 8.50 -5.25 -19.88
C ILE A 132 9.46 -6.25 -20.53
N ARG A 133 10.48 -5.75 -21.23
CA ARG A 133 11.51 -6.54 -21.87
C ARG A 133 12.87 -6.21 -21.29
N VAL A 134 13.53 -7.19 -20.72
CA VAL A 134 14.79 -7.01 -20.01
C VAL A 134 15.86 -7.92 -20.60
N SER A 135 16.90 -7.33 -21.17
CA SER A 135 18.06 -8.06 -21.69
C SER A 135 19.16 -8.09 -20.65
N ILE A 136 19.57 -9.27 -20.23
CA ILE A 136 20.56 -9.53 -19.17
C ILE A 136 21.53 -10.63 -19.60
N PRO A 137 22.72 -10.77 -18.98
CA PRO A 137 23.64 -11.88 -19.24
C PRO A 137 22.94 -13.25 -19.15
N ASN A 138 23.38 -14.19 -19.99
CA ASN A 138 22.72 -15.49 -20.19
C ASN A 138 22.63 -16.38 -18.94
N ASP A 139 23.50 -16.15 -17.96
CA ASP A 139 23.55 -16.89 -16.69
C ASP A 139 22.58 -16.37 -15.63
N LEU A 140 21.90 -15.25 -15.90
CA LEU A 140 20.95 -14.61 -14.99
C LEU A 140 19.51 -14.84 -15.42
N ILE A 141 18.61 -14.73 -14.45
CA ILE A 141 17.15 -14.75 -14.63
C ILE A 141 16.62 -13.39 -14.25
N ASP A 142 15.73 -12.81 -15.09
CA ASP A 142 14.90 -11.67 -14.71
C ASP A 142 13.50 -12.15 -14.32
N VAL A 143 12.95 -11.53 -13.27
CA VAL A 143 11.56 -11.71 -12.85
C VAL A 143 10.92 -10.35 -12.67
N SER A 144 9.99 -10.02 -13.55
CA SER A 144 9.27 -8.75 -13.55
C SER A 144 7.78 -8.92 -13.26
N ASN A 145 7.05 -7.79 -13.22
CA ASN A 145 5.59 -7.78 -13.06
C ASN A 145 4.89 -8.45 -14.26
N GLY A 146 3.66 -8.91 -14.03
CA GLY A 146 2.84 -9.47 -15.09
C GLY A 146 3.14 -10.94 -15.40
N ARG A 147 2.59 -11.41 -16.51
CA ARG A 147 2.75 -12.78 -16.99
C ARG A 147 4.03 -12.91 -17.82
N PHE A 148 4.84 -13.93 -17.53
CA PHE A 148 5.95 -14.32 -18.39
C PHE A 148 5.40 -14.71 -19.78
N VAL A 149 5.99 -14.14 -20.83
CA VAL A 149 5.61 -14.38 -22.21
C VAL A 149 6.63 -15.31 -22.88
N GLU A 150 7.87 -14.88 -22.95
CA GLU A 150 8.96 -15.62 -23.60
C GLU A 150 10.34 -15.12 -23.15
N LYS A 151 11.35 -15.91 -23.51
CA LYS A 151 12.74 -15.48 -23.45
C LYS A 151 13.45 -15.77 -24.76
N THR A 152 14.32 -14.86 -25.19
CA THR A 152 15.03 -14.95 -26.49
C THR A 152 16.53 -14.77 -26.26
N ASP A 153 17.33 -15.74 -26.67
CA ASP A 153 18.80 -15.59 -26.72
C ASP A 153 19.14 -14.61 -27.85
N LEU A 154 19.89 -13.55 -27.53
CA LEU A 154 20.29 -12.51 -28.48
C LEU A 154 21.55 -12.86 -29.27
N GLY A 155 22.24 -13.97 -28.93
CA GLY A 155 23.46 -14.44 -29.59
C GLY A 155 24.72 -13.64 -29.25
N ASP A 156 24.61 -12.65 -28.36
CA ASP A 156 25.74 -11.79 -27.95
C ASP A 156 26.09 -11.95 -26.45
N GLY A 157 25.68 -13.07 -25.87
CA GLY A 157 25.88 -13.37 -24.44
C GLY A 157 24.75 -12.86 -23.54
N TYR A 158 23.67 -12.37 -24.11
CA TYR A 158 22.51 -11.87 -23.39
C TYR A 158 21.23 -12.58 -23.78
N THR A 159 20.32 -12.75 -22.83
CA THR A 159 18.95 -13.23 -23.01
C THR A 159 17.98 -12.11 -22.73
N LYS A 160 17.00 -11.90 -23.62
CA LYS A 160 15.88 -10.99 -23.43
C LYS A 160 14.72 -11.75 -22.79
N TRP A 161 14.28 -11.28 -21.63
CA TRP A 161 13.11 -11.74 -20.91
C TRP A 161 11.95 -10.81 -21.20
N HIS A 162 10.75 -11.36 -21.49
CA HIS A 162 9.55 -10.61 -21.82
C HIS A 162 8.40 -10.97 -20.87
N TYR A 163 7.87 -9.97 -20.20
CA TYR A 163 6.68 -10.03 -19.35
C TYR A 163 5.61 -9.10 -19.90
N HIS A 164 4.33 -9.47 -19.72
CA HIS A 164 3.18 -8.62 -20.05
C HIS A 164 2.31 -8.41 -18.83
N VAL A 165 2.11 -7.15 -18.45
CA VAL A 165 1.20 -6.71 -17.38
C VAL A 165 -0.16 -6.46 -17.99
N ASN A 166 -1.18 -7.20 -17.55
CA ASN A 166 -2.54 -7.17 -18.13
C ASN A 166 -3.47 -6.14 -17.47
N TYR A 167 -3.03 -5.45 -16.43
CA TYR A 167 -3.85 -4.56 -15.62
C TYR A 167 -3.18 -3.19 -15.45
N PRO A 168 -3.94 -2.16 -15.04
CA PRO A 168 -3.31 -0.90 -14.64
C PRO A 168 -2.23 -1.13 -13.58
N ILE A 169 -1.11 -0.43 -13.71
CA ILE A 169 0.02 -0.57 -12.80
C ILE A 169 0.60 0.79 -12.44
N ASN A 170 0.76 1.07 -11.15
CA ASN A 170 1.45 2.27 -10.72
C ASN A 170 2.92 2.22 -11.17
N SER A 171 3.44 3.34 -11.63
CA SER A 171 4.79 3.40 -12.21
C SER A 171 5.89 2.96 -11.22
N TYR A 172 5.74 3.22 -9.92
CA TYR A 172 6.72 2.79 -8.92
C TYR A 172 6.75 1.26 -8.72
N ASN A 173 5.63 0.59 -9.02
CA ASN A 173 5.50 -0.86 -8.93
C ASN A 173 6.25 -1.63 -10.03
N VAL A 174 6.61 -0.97 -11.14
CA VAL A 174 7.36 -1.61 -12.23
C VAL A 174 8.74 -2.01 -11.72
N SER A 175 8.99 -3.32 -11.70
CA SER A 175 10.15 -3.89 -11.01
C SER A 175 10.99 -4.80 -11.88
N LEU A 176 12.29 -4.79 -11.62
CA LEU A 176 13.28 -5.74 -12.10
C LEU A 176 13.82 -6.52 -10.92
N ASN A 177 13.89 -7.84 -11.05
CA ASN A 177 14.53 -8.72 -10.08
C ASN A 177 15.42 -9.69 -10.84
N ILE A 178 16.72 -9.44 -10.81
CA ILE A 178 17.71 -10.13 -11.63
C ILE A 178 18.69 -10.86 -10.72
N GLY A 179 18.87 -12.15 -10.93
CA GLY A 179 19.76 -12.96 -10.12
C GLY A 179 19.87 -14.41 -10.60
N HIS A 180 20.63 -15.22 -9.88
CA HIS A 180 20.73 -16.67 -10.11
C HIS A 180 19.56 -17.42 -9.47
N TYR A 181 18.33 -16.99 -9.76
CA TYR A 181 17.15 -17.57 -9.16
C TYR A 181 16.90 -19.02 -9.58
N VAL A 182 16.33 -19.80 -8.66
CA VAL A 182 15.63 -21.05 -8.97
C VAL A 182 14.13 -20.81 -8.80
N HIS A 183 13.33 -21.55 -9.54
CA HIS A 183 11.87 -21.41 -9.58
C HIS A 183 11.19 -22.68 -9.04
N PHE A 184 10.14 -22.47 -8.26
CA PHE A 184 9.11 -23.46 -7.98
C PHE A 184 7.75 -22.76 -7.89
N GLY A 185 6.66 -23.50 -7.91
CA GLY A 185 5.34 -22.88 -7.87
C GLY A 185 4.25 -23.88 -7.56
N GLU A 186 3.05 -23.36 -7.40
CA GLU A 186 1.83 -24.10 -7.17
C GLU A 186 0.63 -23.42 -7.85
N GLN A 187 -0.55 -23.96 -7.67
CA GLN A 187 -1.79 -23.38 -8.20
C GLN A 187 -2.87 -23.29 -7.11
N MET A 188 -3.66 -22.22 -7.17
CA MET A 188 -4.89 -22.07 -6.40
C MET A 188 -6.04 -21.86 -7.39
N GLY A 189 -6.76 -22.95 -7.72
CA GLY A 189 -7.72 -22.94 -8.84
C GLY A 189 -6.99 -22.67 -10.16
N ASP A 190 -7.33 -21.59 -10.82
CA ASP A 190 -6.69 -21.13 -12.08
C ASP A 190 -5.66 -20.00 -11.86
N LEU A 191 -5.39 -19.61 -10.59
CA LEU A 191 -4.31 -18.70 -10.25
C LEU A 191 -2.99 -19.45 -10.17
N THR A 192 -2.00 -19.02 -10.97
CA THR A 192 -0.61 -19.49 -10.83
C THR A 192 0.08 -18.74 -9.71
N MET A 193 0.81 -19.46 -8.88
CA MET A 193 1.63 -18.94 -7.79
C MET A 193 3.07 -19.36 -8.03
N ASP A 194 3.92 -18.41 -8.40
CA ASP A 194 5.29 -18.64 -8.83
C ASP A 194 6.29 -18.04 -7.84
N TYR A 195 7.28 -18.82 -7.43
CA TYR A 195 8.25 -18.44 -6.41
C TYR A 195 9.67 -18.50 -6.95
N TYR A 196 10.39 -17.40 -6.80
CA TYR A 196 11.77 -17.23 -7.27
C TYR A 196 12.69 -16.91 -6.11
N VAL A 197 13.64 -17.78 -5.86
CA VAL A 197 14.57 -17.63 -4.72
C VAL A 197 15.99 -17.99 -5.12
N LEU A 198 16.96 -17.57 -4.35
CA LEU A 198 18.33 -18.02 -4.54
C LEU A 198 18.45 -19.53 -4.27
N PRO A 199 19.36 -20.26 -4.94
CA PRO A 199 19.48 -21.72 -4.77
C PRO A 199 19.65 -22.17 -3.31
N GLY A 200 20.41 -21.38 -2.52
CA GLY A 200 20.62 -21.69 -1.09
C GLY A 200 19.40 -21.50 -0.20
N SER A 201 18.36 -20.84 -0.68
CA SER A 201 17.12 -20.55 0.05
C SER A 201 15.98 -21.52 -0.28
N LEU A 202 16.11 -22.36 -1.32
CA LEU A 202 15.02 -23.13 -1.90
C LEU A 202 14.22 -23.95 -0.86
N GLU A 203 14.89 -24.71 -0.01
CA GLU A 203 14.19 -25.60 0.94
C GLU A 203 13.49 -24.81 2.06
N LYS A 204 14.08 -23.69 2.50
CA LYS A 204 13.44 -22.78 3.46
C LYS A 204 12.21 -22.11 2.83
N ALA A 205 12.33 -21.68 1.57
CA ALA A 205 11.26 -21.01 0.84
C ALA A 205 10.05 -21.93 0.63
N LYS A 206 10.25 -23.19 0.31
CA LYS A 206 9.15 -24.17 0.19
C LYS A 206 8.32 -24.30 1.46
N VAL A 207 8.96 -24.22 2.62
CA VAL A 207 8.27 -24.27 3.92
C VAL A 207 7.57 -22.94 4.19
N GLN A 208 8.27 -21.83 4.00
CA GLN A 208 7.77 -20.52 4.40
C GLN A 208 6.66 -20.01 3.47
N PHE A 209 6.82 -20.17 2.16
CA PHE A 209 5.87 -19.68 1.17
C PHE A 209 4.59 -20.52 1.07
N ALA A 210 4.55 -21.70 1.71
CA ALA A 210 3.30 -22.45 1.89
C ALA A 210 2.21 -21.64 2.62
N GLN A 211 2.57 -20.58 3.35
CA GLN A 211 1.62 -19.65 3.98
C GLN A 211 0.86 -18.78 2.96
N ALA A 212 1.41 -18.56 1.77
CA ALA A 212 0.82 -17.67 0.76
C ALA A 212 -0.59 -18.10 0.34
N LYS A 213 -0.84 -19.40 0.20
CA LYS A 213 -2.16 -19.92 -0.16
C LYS A 213 -3.22 -19.59 0.89
N GLY A 214 -2.94 -19.85 2.17
CA GLY A 214 -3.87 -19.52 3.25
C GLY A 214 -4.10 -18.02 3.41
N MET A 215 -3.11 -17.21 3.09
CA MET A 215 -3.24 -15.75 3.06
C MET A 215 -4.17 -15.31 1.92
N LEU A 216 -3.98 -15.81 0.70
CA LEU A 216 -4.86 -15.51 -0.44
C LEU A 216 -6.31 -15.91 -0.15
N GLU A 217 -6.54 -17.12 0.39
CA GLU A 217 -7.87 -17.60 0.79
C GLU A 217 -8.53 -16.66 1.83
N ALA A 218 -7.74 -16.14 2.79
CA ALA A 218 -8.24 -15.19 3.78
C ALA A 218 -8.66 -13.86 3.12
N PHE A 219 -7.83 -13.28 2.27
CA PHE A 219 -8.13 -11.99 1.64
C PHE A 219 -9.26 -12.10 0.60
N GLU A 220 -9.33 -13.18 -0.16
CA GLU A 220 -10.45 -13.44 -1.07
C GLU A 220 -11.79 -13.56 -0.34
N LYS A 221 -11.81 -14.13 0.86
CA LYS A 221 -13.01 -14.17 1.70
C LYS A 221 -13.53 -12.78 2.06
N TYR A 222 -12.62 -11.85 2.42
CA TYR A 222 -13.00 -10.51 2.87
C TYR A 222 -13.30 -9.55 1.71
N PHE A 223 -12.59 -9.66 0.58
CA PHE A 223 -12.65 -8.68 -0.50
C PHE A 223 -13.10 -9.25 -1.84
N GLY A 224 -12.91 -10.52 -2.09
CA GLY A 224 -13.15 -11.20 -3.37
C GLY A 224 -11.86 -11.62 -4.05
N GLU A 225 -11.98 -12.20 -5.24
CA GLU A 225 -10.88 -12.81 -5.99
C GLU A 225 -9.63 -11.93 -6.07
N TYR A 226 -8.47 -12.60 -6.08
CA TYR A 226 -7.18 -11.97 -6.31
C TYR A 226 -7.22 -11.05 -7.54
N PRO A 227 -6.82 -9.79 -7.42
CA PRO A 227 -7.08 -8.79 -8.47
C PRO A 227 -6.33 -9.03 -9.78
N PHE A 228 -5.13 -9.57 -9.74
CA PHE A 228 -4.24 -9.66 -10.91
C PHE A 228 -4.12 -11.10 -11.45
N LYS A 229 -5.23 -11.81 -11.52
CA LYS A 229 -5.30 -13.22 -11.86
C LYS A 229 -4.64 -13.61 -13.19
N LYS A 230 -4.73 -12.75 -14.23
CA LYS A 230 -4.09 -12.99 -15.52
C LYS A 230 -2.56 -12.88 -15.42
N ASP A 231 -2.05 -12.10 -14.48
CA ASP A 231 -0.61 -11.88 -14.28
C ASP A 231 0.02 -12.94 -13.38
N GLY A 232 -0.82 -13.65 -12.60
CA GLY A 232 -0.36 -14.59 -11.59
C GLY A 232 0.11 -13.90 -10.32
N TYR A 233 0.40 -14.65 -9.27
CA TYR A 233 0.97 -14.19 -8.03
C TYR A 233 2.43 -14.66 -7.94
N LYS A 234 3.35 -13.77 -7.57
CA LYS A 234 4.76 -14.13 -7.40
C LYS A 234 5.30 -13.67 -6.04
N LEU A 235 6.18 -14.50 -5.45
CA LEU A 235 7.09 -14.08 -4.38
C LEU A 235 8.52 -14.21 -4.89
N ILE A 236 9.32 -13.15 -4.71
CA ILE A 236 10.68 -13.06 -5.26
C ILE A 236 11.62 -12.67 -4.13
N GLU A 237 12.63 -13.51 -3.86
CA GLU A 237 13.64 -13.23 -2.85
C GLU A 237 14.51 -12.03 -3.24
N VAL A 238 14.67 -11.09 -2.30
CA VAL A 238 15.44 -9.84 -2.48
C VAL A 238 16.30 -9.54 -1.24
N PRO A 239 17.33 -8.66 -1.37
CA PRO A 239 18.24 -8.33 -0.26
C PRO A 239 17.69 -7.28 0.74
N TYR A 240 16.42 -6.92 0.66
CA TYR A 240 15.72 -6.01 1.59
C TYR A 240 14.46 -6.68 2.15
N SER A 241 13.76 -6.06 3.11
CA SER A 241 12.67 -6.73 3.84
C SER A 241 11.53 -7.22 2.95
N GLY A 242 11.05 -6.39 2.04
CA GLY A 242 9.95 -6.67 1.11
C GLY A 242 9.42 -5.39 0.48
N MET A 243 8.65 -5.55 -0.58
CA MET A 243 7.91 -4.51 -1.29
C MET A 243 6.72 -5.12 -2.05
N GLU A 244 5.68 -4.33 -2.17
CA GLU A 244 4.39 -4.70 -2.73
C GLU A 244 4.32 -4.65 -4.27
N HIS A 245 5.40 -4.86 -4.99
CA HIS A 245 5.38 -4.76 -6.45
C HIS A 245 4.28 -5.62 -7.06
N GLN A 246 3.35 -4.99 -7.77
CA GLN A 246 2.14 -5.62 -8.33
C GLN A 246 2.44 -6.93 -9.05
N SER A 247 1.78 -8.02 -8.66
CA SER A 247 1.98 -9.39 -9.18
C SER A 247 3.42 -9.93 -9.12
N ALA A 248 4.33 -9.23 -8.45
CA ALA A 248 5.77 -9.55 -8.32
C ALA A 248 6.27 -9.14 -6.92
N VAL A 249 5.52 -9.52 -5.89
CA VAL A 249 5.80 -9.20 -4.49
C VAL A 249 7.19 -9.66 -4.10
N THR A 250 7.99 -8.76 -3.54
CA THR A 250 9.36 -9.07 -3.14
C THR A 250 9.47 -9.40 -1.66
N TYR A 251 10.39 -10.30 -1.33
CA TYR A 251 10.49 -10.94 -0.03
C TYR A 251 11.94 -11.04 0.46
N GLY A 252 12.21 -10.56 1.66
CA GLY A 252 13.52 -10.66 2.31
C GLY A 252 13.43 -10.82 3.83
N ASN A 253 12.40 -11.55 4.33
CA ASN A 253 12.15 -11.77 5.76
C ASN A 253 12.89 -12.99 6.32
N HIS A 254 14.04 -13.38 5.73
CA HIS A 254 14.92 -14.45 6.18
C HIS A 254 14.29 -15.85 6.25
N PHE A 255 13.11 -16.06 5.67
CA PHE A 255 12.31 -17.30 5.75
C PHE A 255 11.98 -17.69 7.20
N ALA A 256 11.55 -16.69 7.97
CA ALA A 256 11.15 -16.87 9.37
C ALA A 256 9.83 -16.12 9.66
N ASN A 257 9.11 -16.59 10.66
CA ASN A 257 7.90 -15.92 11.14
C ASN A 257 8.26 -14.63 11.90
N GLY A 258 7.29 -13.72 12.02
CA GLY A 258 7.50 -12.39 12.56
C GLY A 258 8.03 -11.44 11.51
N TYR A 259 8.48 -10.25 11.93
CA TYR A 259 9.14 -9.26 11.08
C TYR A 259 10.63 -9.24 11.36
N LEU A 260 11.44 -9.73 10.44
CA LEU A 260 12.89 -9.88 10.59
C LEU A 260 13.23 -10.59 11.91
N ASP A 261 12.64 -11.79 12.12
CA ASP A 261 12.81 -12.65 13.29
C ASP A 261 12.31 -12.05 14.62
N ARG A 262 11.44 -11.01 14.58
CA ARG A 262 10.96 -10.32 15.78
C ARG A 262 9.45 -10.41 15.92
N ASP A 263 8.99 -10.44 17.18
CA ASP A 263 7.59 -10.20 17.49
C ASP A 263 7.26 -8.71 17.24
N TRP A 264 6.69 -8.43 16.06
CA TRP A 264 6.40 -7.08 15.63
C TRP A 264 5.45 -6.32 16.56
N THR A 265 4.44 -7.03 17.10
CA THR A 265 3.43 -6.43 17.97
C THR A 265 3.76 -6.55 19.47
N GLY A 266 4.70 -7.40 19.86
CA GLY A 266 5.07 -7.65 21.25
C GLY A 266 4.03 -8.48 22.04
N VAL A 267 3.08 -9.12 21.35
CA VAL A 267 2.01 -9.94 21.98
C VAL A 267 2.06 -11.42 21.62
N GLY A 268 3.12 -11.84 20.93
CA GLY A 268 3.40 -13.24 20.58
C GLY A 268 2.65 -13.75 19.36
N ILE A 269 1.77 -12.95 18.74
CA ILE A 269 0.92 -13.39 17.63
C ILE A 269 1.68 -13.29 16.29
N SER A 270 2.44 -12.21 16.06
CA SER A 270 3.20 -12.05 14.82
C SER A 270 4.27 -13.15 14.62
N LEU A 271 4.71 -13.82 15.66
CA LEU A 271 5.61 -14.98 15.54
C LEU A 271 4.93 -16.25 15.02
N LYS A 272 3.61 -16.24 14.81
CA LYS A 272 2.87 -17.39 14.29
C LYS A 272 2.83 -17.45 12.76
N PHE A 273 3.20 -16.36 12.07
CA PHE A 273 3.15 -16.24 10.61
C PHE A 273 4.27 -15.35 10.07
N ASP A 274 4.52 -15.42 8.77
CA ASP A 274 5.47 -14.54 8.08
C ASP A 274 4.84 -13.18 7.80
N PHE A 275 5.34 -12.16 8.51
CA PHE A 275 4.80 -10.80 8.42
C PHE A 275 4.88 -10.24 7.00
N ILE A 276 6.02 -10.41 6.33
CA ILE A 276 6.25 -9.84 4.99
C ILE A 276 5.38 -10.53 3.93
N VAL A 277 5.24 -11.86 3.97
CA VAL A 277 4.31 -12.55 3.07
C VAL A 277 2.90 -11.98 3.18
N ILE A 278 2.43 -11.74 4.43
CA ILE A 278 1.06 -11.26 4.66
C ILE A 278 0.91 -9.78 4.30
N HIS A 279 1.82 -8.92 4.76
CA HIS A 279 1.74 -7.47 4.58
C HIS A 279 1.89 -7.07 3.11
N GLU A 280 2.99 -7.47 2.46
CA GLU A 280 3.26 -7.07 1.07
C GLU A 280 2.21 -7.64 0.10
N SER A 281 1.67 -8.83 0.38
CA SER A 281 0.61 -9.40 -0.44
C SER A 281 -0.76 -8.76 -0.20
N ALA A 282 -1.01 -8.17 0.97
CA ALA A 282 -2.23 -7.41 1.24
C ALA A 282 -2.36 -6.21 0.29
N HIS A 283 -1.23 -5.64 -0.08
CA HIS A 283 -1.17 -4.53 -1.02
C HIS A 283 -1.68 -4.87 -2.42
N GLU A 284 -1.75 -6.14 -2.82
CA GLU A 284 -2.38 -6.52 -4.08
C GLU A 284 -3.84 -6.01 -4.14
N TRP A 285 -4.57 -6.02 -3.00
CA TRP A 285 -5.92 -5.47 -2.90
C TRP A 285 -5.92 -3.95 -2.65
N PHE A 286 -5.13 -3.46 -1.68
CA PHE A 286 -5.05 -2.03 -1.32
C PHE A 286 -3.60 -1.54 -1.38
N GLY A 287 -3.31 -0.74 -2.38
CA GLY A 287 -1.99 -0.30 -2.83
C GLY A 287 -1.90 -0.45 -4.34
N ASN A 288 -2.14 -1.66 -4.84
CA ASN A 288 -2.04 -1.98 -6.26
C ASN A 288 -3.42 -1.92 -6.96
N ALA A 289 -4.41 -2.70 -6.51
CA ALA A 289 -5.73 -2.69 -7.14
C ALA A 289 -6.57 -1.46 -6.74
N VAL A 290 -6.50 -1.03 -5.49
CA VAL A 290 -7.07 0.22 -5.01
C VAL A 290 -5.93 1.13 -4.61
N SER A 291 -5.57 2.06 -5.49
CA SER A 291 -4.41 2.94 -5.33
C SER A 291 -4.80 4.33 -4.83
N ALA A 292 -3.88 4.98 -4.10
CA ALA A 292 -3.97 6.40 -3.81
C ALA A 292 -3.59 7.23 -5.04
N ALA A 293 -4.28 8.35 -5.25
CA ALA A 293 -3.96 9.28 -6.33
C ALA A 293 -2.78 10.23 -6.01
N ASP A 294 -2.31 10.23 -4.76
CA ASP A 294 -1.19 11.05 -4.28
C ASP A 294 -0.57 10.37 -3.05
N GLN A 295 0.75 10.45 -2.90
CA GLN A 295 1.47 9.89 -1.74
C GLN A 295 0.91 10.38 -0.40
N ALA A 296 0.37 11.59 -0.35
CA ALA A 296 -0.26 12.12 0.86
C ALA A 296 -1.43 11.27 1.37
N ASP A 297 -2.06 10.47 0.52
CA ASP A 297 -3.17 9.57 0.83
C ASP A 297 -2.73 8.10 1.04
N MET A 298 -1.45 7.84 1.31
CA MET A 298 -0.89 6.47 1.46
C MET A 298 -1.54 5.62 2.56
N TRP A 299 -2.34 6.21 3.46
CA TRP A 299 -3.15 5.41 4.37
C TRP A 299 -4.08 4.43 3.62
N ILE A 300 -4.44 4.74 2.36
CA ILE A 300 -5.20 3.85 1.47
C ILE A 300 -4.39 2.58 1.16
N HIS A 301 -3.06 2.67 1.07
CA HIS A 301 -2.17 1.52 0.95
C HIS A 301 -1.91 0.93 2.33
N GLU A 302 -1.23 1.65 3.19
CA GLU A 302 -0.62 1.17 4.40
C GLU A 302 -1.59 0.94 5.55
N GLY A 303 -2.60 1.80 5.69
CA GLY A 303 -3.65 1.63 6.68
C GLY A 303 -4.50 0.41 6.39
N TRP A 304 -4.88 0.20 5.12
CA TRP A 304 -5.57 -1.01 4.69
C TRP A 304 -4.67 -2.23 4.70
N GLY A 305 -3.42 -2.16 4.21
CA GLY A 305 -2.45 -3.26 4.27
C GLY A 305 -2.28 -3.80 5.69
N THR A 306 -2.04 -2.89 6.65
CA THR A 306 -1.95 -3.23 8.08
C THR A 306 -3.28 -3.78 8.65
N TYR A 307 -4.42 -3.26 8.19
CA TYR A 307 -5.72 -3.80 8.61
C TYR A 307 -5.98 -5.20 8.04
N LEU A 308 -5.52 -5.49 6.82
CA LEU A 308 -5.59 -6.83 6.24
C LEU A 308 -4.75 -7.84 7.05
N GLU A 309 -3.60 -7.45 7.60
CA GLU A 309 -2.87 -8.30 8.56
C GLU A 309 -3.77 -8.69 9.75
N CYS A 310 -4.49 -7.71 10.31
CA CYS A 310 -5.42 -7.97 11.41
C CYS A 310 -6.53 -8.93 10.99
N LEU A 311 -7.09 -8.79 9.79
CA LEU A 311 -8.11 -9.70 9.25
C LEU A 311 -7.55 -11.11 8.98
N TYR A 312 -6.29 -11.21 8.53
CA TYR A 312 -5.59 -12.50 8.42
C TYR A 312 -5.48 -13.18 9.78
N VAL A 313 -5.09 -12.43 10.82
CA VAL A 313 -5.02 -12.94 12.19
C VAL A 313 -6.40 -13.41 12.67
N GLU A 314 -7.47 -12.66 12.39
CA GLU A 314 -8.84 -13.07 12.71
C GLU A 314 -9.23 -14.37 12.01
N HIS A 315 -8.96 -14.46 10.72
CA HIS A 315 -9.29 -15.62 9.90
C HIS A 315 -8.57 -16.88 10.40
N THR A 316 -7.28 -16.74 10.73
CA THR A 316 -6.38 -17.86 10.99
C THR A 316 -6.37 -18.27 12.48
N PHE A 317 -6.43 -17.29 13.38
CA PHE A 317 -6.24 -17.53 14.82
C PHE A 317 -7.47 -17.14 15.66
N GLY A 318 -8.47 -16.51 15.05
CA GLY A 318 -9.74 -16.15 15.69
C GLY A 318 -9.80 -14.73 16.24
N TYR A 319 -11.03 -14.32 16.61
CA TYR A 319 -11.36 -12.93 16.98
C TYR A 319 -10.61 -12.43 18.24
N ALA A 320 -10.34 -13.30 19.21
CA ALA A 320 -9.60 -12.91 20.41
C ALA A 320 -8.14 -12.52 20.08
N ASP A 321 -7.47 -13.28 19.20
CA ASP A 321 -6.13 -12.96 18.74
C ASP A 321 -6.14 -11.70 17.85
N TYR A 322 -7.18 -11.52 17.02
CA TYR A 322 -7.39 -10.28 16.26
C TYR A 322 -7.45 -9.05 17.16
N LEU A 323 -8.28 -9.06 18.21
CA LEU A 323 -8.38 -7.94 19.14
C LEU A 323 -7.03 -7.64 19.82
N LYS A 324 -6.36 -8.71 20.29
CA LYS A 324 -5.05 -8.58 20.93
C LYS A 324 -4.00 -8.02 20.00
N TYR A 325 -3.94 -8.50 18.75
CA TYR A 325 -3.00 -8.07 17.72
C TYR A 325 -3.24 -6.61 17.33
N THR A 326 -4.48 -6.28 17.00
CA THR A 326 -4.87 -4.93 16.54
C THR A 326 -4.64 -3.88 17.63
N ASN A 327 -5.02 -4.18 18.89
CA ASN A 327 -4.82 -3.24 20.00
C ASN A 327 -3.34 -3.03 20.36
N ALA A 328 -2.45 -3.97 20.05
CA ALA A 328 -1.02 -3.79 20.26
C ALA A 328 -0.45 -2.63 19.43
N TYR A 329 -1.06 -2.31 18.29
CA TYR A 329 -0.65 -1.18 17.46
C TYR A 329 -0.82 0.19 18.13
N LYS A 330 -1.67 0.32 19.15
CA LYS A 330 -1.82 1.58 19.92
C LYS A 330 -0.49 2.08 20.47
N THR A 331 0.42 1.19 20.83
CA THR A 331 1.73 1.54 21.38
C THR A 331 2.74 2.05 20.37
N LYS A 332 2.44 1.90 19.08
CA LYS A 332 3.33 2.28 17.97
C LYS A 332 3.00 3.65 17.37
N ILE A 333 1.87 4.23 17.73
CA ILE A 333 1.36 5.48 17.16
C ILE A 333 2.01 6.67 17.86
N ALA A 334 2.55 7.59 17.07
CA ALA A 334 3.24 8.78 17.56
C ALA A 334 2.33 10.03 17.66
N ASN A 335 1.31 10.14 16.81
CA ASN A 335 0.39 11.29 16.71
C ASN A 335 1.11 12.67 16.64
N LYS A 336 2.24 12.75 15.94
CA LYS A 336 3.02 13.99 15.82
C LYS A 336 2.56 14.89 14.69
N GLU A 337 2.04 14.30 13.62
CA GLU A 337 1.49 15.00 12.47
C GLU A 337 0.28 14.21 11.91
N PRO A 338 -0.61 14.83 11.12
CA PRO A 338 -1.72 14.14 10.47
C PRO A 338 -1.22 12.99 9.60
N ILE A 339 -2.07 11.98 9.39
CA ILE A 339 -1.78 10.89 8.45
C ILE A 339 -1.79 11.43 7.01
N ILE A 340 -2.82 12.21 6.64
CA ILE A 340 -2.88 12.87 5.35
C ILE A 340 -2.08 14.16 5.44
N ILE A 341 -0.99 14.22 4.69
CA ILE A 341 -0.11 15.38 4.61
C ILE A 341 -0.46 16.28 3.41
N GLN A 342 0.35 17.28 3.14
CA GLN A 342 0.16 18.14 1.97
C GLN A 342 0.37 17.34 0.68
N ARG A 343 -0.60 17.39 -0.23
CA ARG A 343 -0.52 16.77 -1.57
C ARG A 343 0.41 17.53 -2.50
N GLY A 344 0.91 16.81 -3.51
CA GLY A 344 1.78 17.35 -4.55
C GLY A 344 3.22 17.61 -4.12
N ILE A 345 3.66 17.00 -3.02
CA ILE A 345 5.06 16.96 -2.60
C ILE A 345 5.52 15.50 -2.54
N ALA A 346 6.73 15.24 -3.04
CA ALA A 346 7.35 13.92 -2.98
C ALA A 346 7.89 13.67 -1.56
N ARG A 347 6.99 13.27 -0.67
CA ARG A 347 7.29 12.92 0.70
C ARG A 347 6.29 11.87 1.19
N ASP A 348 6.80 10.80 1.77
CA ASP A 348 5.95 9.82 2.43
C ASP A 348 5.35 10.40 3.72
N PRO A 349 4.09 10.08 4.05
CA PRO A 349 3.53 10.33 5.37
C PRO A 349 4.32 9.62 6.47
N ASN A 350 4.00 9.95 7.72
CA ASN A 350 4.62 9.30 8.88
C ASN A 350 4.09 7.88 9.10
N GLN A 351 4.77 7.12 9.98
CA GLN A 351 4.42 5.74 10.32
C GLN A 351 3.00 5.54 10.88
N ASP A 352 2.34 6.60 11.29
CA ASP A 352 0.95 6.53 11.78
C ASP A 352 -0.03 6.17 10.64
N MET A 353 0.36 6.31 9.37
CA MET A 353 -0.43 5.84 8.23
C MET A 353 -0.70 4.33 8.31
N TYR A 354 0.24 3.53 8.83
CA TYR A 354 0.08 2.10 9.11
C TYR A 354 -0.85 1.87 10.30
N PHE A 355 -0.39 2.22 11.48
CA PHE A 355 -0.98 1.79 12.75
C PHE A 355 -2.24 2.55 13.11
N LYS A 356 -2.23 3.88 12.99
CA LYS A 356 -3.41 4.70 13.22
C LYS A 356 -4.43 4.48 12.11
N GLY A 357 -3.98 4.30 10.85
CA GLY A 357 -4.82 3.92 9.73
C GLY A 357 -5.57 2.62 9.98
N ALA A 358 -4.88 1.56 10.39
CA ALA A 358 -5.51 0.27 10.72
C ALA A 358 -6.47 0.35 11.92
N LEU A 359 -6.08 1.06 12.98
CA LEU A 359 -6.95 1.26 14.15
C LEU A 359 -8.17 2.15 13.85
N PHE A 360 -8.05 3.07 12.92
CA PHE A 360 -9.19 3.81 12.38
C PHE A 360 -10.17 2.87 11.66
N LEU A 361 -9.71 1.98 10.79
CA LEU A 361 -10.55 1.00 10.10
C LEU A 361 -11.19 0.01 11.09
N HIS A 362 -10.44 -0.44 12.09
CA HIS A 362 -10.97 -1.22 13.21
C HIS A 362 -12.08 -0.49 13.98
N THR A 363 -11.89 0.81 14.23
CA THR A 363 -12.92 1.67 14.84
C THR A 363 -14.15 1.79 13.95
N MET A 364 -13.99 2.00 12.65
CA MET A 364 -15.08 2.08 11.68
C MET A 364 -15.90 0.77 11.63
N ARG A 365 -15.26 -0.39 11.76
CA ARG A 365 -15.93 -1.69 11.90
C ARG A 365 -16.92 -1.69 13.07
N SER A 366 -16.52 -1.11 14.19
CA SER A 366 -17.37 -1.01 15.39
C SER A 366 -18.43 0.07 15.29
N VAL A 367 -18.14 1.18 14.60
CA VAL A 367 -19.07 2.30 14.34
C VAL A 367 -20.20 1.87 13.40
N VAL A 368 -19.87 1.22 12.29
CA VAL A 368 -20.83 0.78 11.26
C VAL A 368 -21.57 -0.49 11.70
N GLY A 369 -20.92 -1.32 12.50
CA GLY A 369 -21.40 -2.64 12.90
C GLY A 369 -20.87 -3.75 12.00
N GLU A 370 -20.62 -4.90 12.58
CA GLU A 370 -19.88 -6.03 12.02
C GLU A 370 -20.34 -6.43 10.61
N GLU A 371 -21.59 -6.81 10.47
CA GLU A 371 -22.16 -7.31 9.20
C GLU A 371 -22.12 -6.24 8.09
N LYS A 372 -22.52 -5.02 8.44
CA LYS A 372 -22.51 -3.89 7.50
C LYS A 372 -21.07 -3.52 7.10
N TRP A 373 -20.12 -3.60 8.04
CA TRP A 373 -18.72 -3.30 7.75
C TRP A 373 -18.12 -4.30 6.78
N LEU A 374 -18.34 -5.61 6.97
CA LEU A 374 -17.86 -6.65 6.05
C LEU A 374 -18.40 -6.46 4.62
N ALA A 375 -19.67 -6.04 4.50
CA ALA A 375 -20.25 -5.70 3.21
C ALA A 375 -19.65 -4.40 2.62
N LEU A 376 -19.46 -3.37 3.45
CA LEU A 376 -18.93 -2.07 3.07
C LEU A 376 -17.49 -2.15 2.58
N GLN A 377 -16.60 -2.82 3.32
CA GLN A 377 -15.20 -2.96 2.91
C GLN A 377 -15.06 -3.67 1.56
N LYS A 378 -15.88 -4.71 1.32
CA LYS A 378 -15.95 -5.39 0.04
C LYS A 378 -16.48 -4.48 -1.06
N ALA A 379 -17.49 -3.65 -0.76
CA ALA A 379 -18.04 -2.67 -1.70
C ALA A 379 -17.01 -1.56 -2.04
N ILE A 380 -16.22 -1.09 -1.06
CA ILE A 380 -15.12 -0.13 -1.28
C ILE A 380 -14.11 -0.74 -2.27
N TYR A 381 -13.64 -1.95 -2.01
CA TYR A 381 -12.72 -2.62 -2.92
C TYR A 381 -13.27 -2.72 -4.35
N HIS A 382 -14.49 -3.19 -4.53
CA HIS A 382 -15.09 -3.34 -5.86
C HIS A 382 -15.34 -2.00 -6.57
N GLN A 383 -15.67 -0.93 -5.82
CA GLN A 383 -15.90 0.40 -6.39
C GLN A 383 -14.61 1.04 -6.89
N PHE A 384 -13.52 0.85 -6.15
CA PHE A 384 -12.25 1.54 -6.41
C PHE A 384 -11.18 0.65 -7.06
N LYS A 385 -11.48 -0.63 -7.28
CA LYS A 385 -10.58 -1.57 -7.98
C LYS A 385 -10.14 -1.01 -9.33
N TYR A 386 -8.83 -1.00 -9.56
CA TYR A 386 -8.14 -0.43 -10.73
C TYR A 386 -8.33 1.08 -10.91
N LYS A 387 -8.39 1.79 -9.80
CA LYS A 387 -8.51 3.25 -9.78
C LYS A 387 -7.54 3.87 -8.79
N ASN A 388 -7.04 5.05 -9.15
CA ASN A 388 -6.30 5.93 -8.26
C ASN A 388 -7.27 6.92 -7.64
N SER A 389 -7.41 6.91 -6.33
CA SER A 389 -8.45 7.65 -5.62
C SER A 389 -7.88 8.54 -4.52
N PHE A 390 -8.53 9.68 -4.33
CA PHE A 390 -8.33 10.51 -3.15
C PHE A 390 -9.20 10.04 -1.99
N THR A 391 -8.81 10.35 -0.77
CA THR A 391 -9.58 10.04 0.43
C THR A 391 -11.03 10.54 0.34
N GLU A 392 -11.26 11.74 -0.21
CA GLU A 392 -12.59 12.34 -0.33
C GLU A 392 -13.55 11.50 -1.18
N GLU A 393 -13.05 10.82 -2.20
CA GLU A 393 -13.86 9.93 -3.03
C GLU A 393 -14.32 8.70 -2.26
N ILE A 394 -13.42 8.14 -1.45
CA ILE A 394 -13.72 7.00 -0.56
C ILE A 394 -14.73 7.44 0.50
N VAL A 395 -14.53 8.60 1.13
CA VAL A 395 -15.45 9.16 2.14
C VAL A 395 -16.86 9.38 1.55
N ALA A 396 -16.94 9.99 0.37
CA ALA A 396 -18.23 10.22 -0.31
C ALA A 396 -18.97 8.90 -0.60
N PHE A 397 -18.23 7.86 -1.03
CA PHE A 397 -18.79 6.54 -1.24
C PHE A 397 -19.27 5.92 0.08
N VAL A 398 -18.46 5.97 1.14
CA VAL A 398 -18.82 5.46 2.47
C VAL A 398 -20.08 6.16 3.00
N ASN A 399 -20.16 7.48 2.90
CA ASN A 399 -21.33 8.27 3.31
C ASN A 399 -22.62 7.78 2.59
N THR A 400 -22.50 7.52 1.28
CA THR A 400 -23.62 7.01 0.49
C THR A 400 -24.04 5.60 0.93
N GLN A 401 -23.09 4.71 1.20
CA GLN A 401 -23.37 3.33 1.59
C GLN A 401 -23.92 3.21 3.02
N VAL A 402 -23.41 4.03 3.93
CA VAL A 402 -23.85 4.05 5.34
C VAL A 402 -25.16 4.80 5.51
N GLY A 403 -25.41 5.82 4.66
CA GLY A 403 -26.56 6.70 4.75
C GLY A 403 -26.43 7.80 5.81
N GLU A 404 -25.24 8.03 6.34
CA GLU A 404 -24.89 9.08 7.29
C GLU A 404 -23.59 9.76 6.87
N ASP A 405 -23.38 11.01 7.31
CA ASP A 405 -22.13 11.73 7.08
C ASP A 405 -21.03 11.25 8.04
N MET A 406 -20.11 10.45 7.53
CA MET A 406 -18.94 9.96 8.26
C MET A 406 -17.72 10.89 8.16
N THR A 407 -17.82 11.97 7.36
CA THR A 407 -16.70 12.90 7.11
C THR A 407 -16.03 13.39 8.40
N PRO A 408 -16.75 13.81 9.45
CA PRO A 408 -16.10 14.27 10.69
C PRO A 408 -15.29 13.18 11.41
N ILE A 409 -15.69 11.91 11.26
CA ILE A 409 -14.95 10.77 11.83
C ILE A 409 -13.67 10.53 11.03
N PHE A 410 -13.75 10.50 9.70
CA PHE A 410 -12.58 10.39 8.83
C PHE A 410 -11.60 11.54 9.08
N ASP A 411 -12.07 12.78 9.10
CA ASP A 411 -11.22 13.96 9.28
C ASP A 411 -10.52 13.97 10.64
N GLN A 412 -11.22 13.57 11.71
CA GLN A 412 -10.63 13.49 13.05
C GLN A 412 -9.47 12.50 13.11
N TYR A 413 -9.58 11.34 12.48
CA TYR A 413 -8.52 10.33 12.52
C TYR A 413 -7.40 10.58 11.52
N LEU A 414 -7.73 11.04 10.32
CA LEU A 414 -6.78 11.14 9.21
C LEU A 414 -6.12 12.51 9.09
N ARG A 415 -6.84 13.59 9.46
CA ARG A 415 -6.37 14.99 9.29
C ARG A 415 -6.04 15.69 10.60
N ARG A 416 -6.27 15.05 11.75
CA ARG A 416 -5.94 15.59 13.06
C ARG A 416 -4.99 14.65 13.80
N THR A 417 -4.14 15.22 14.63
CA THR A 417 -3.23 14.44 15.49
C THR A 417 -3.94 13.93 16.75
N ALA A 418 -4.84 14.71 17.30
CA ALA A 418 -5.52 14.35 18.54
C ALA A 418 -6.43 13.11 18.36
N ILE A 419 -6.35 12.22 19.35
CA ILE A 419 -7.28 11.09 19.48
C ILE A 419 -8.55 11.60 20.14
N PRO A 420 -9.76 11.20 19.69
CA PRO A 420 -11.01 11.56 20.36
C PRO A 420 -10.99 11.08 21.82
N VAL A 421 -11.45 11.93 22.72
CA VAL A 421 -11.54 11.60 24.16
C VAL A 421 -13.00 11.61 24.58
N LEU A 422 -13.50 10.48 25.07
CA LEU A 422 -14.80 10.42 25.73
C LEU A 422 -14.66 10.97 27.14
N GLU A 423 -15.20 12.17 27.35
CA GLU A 423 -15.25 12.81 28.68
C GLU A 423 -16.52 12.36 29.40
N LEU A 424 -16.36 11.95 30.66
CA LEU A 424 -17.41 11.42 31.52
C LEU A 424 -17.43 12.16 32.85
N THR A 425 -18.61 12.54 33.36
CA THR A 425 -18.83 13.05 34.71
C THR A 425 -19.95 12.27 35.36
N PHE A 426 -19.69 11.69 36.52
CA PHE A 426 -20.67 10.90 37.28
C PHE A 426 -21.35 11.73 38.36
N ASN A 427 -22.66 11.61 38.47
CA ASN A 427 -23.47 12.18 39.55
C ASN A 427 -24.15 10.99 40.27
N ASP A 428 -23.50 10.50 41.34
CA ASP A 428 -23.98 9.36 42.12
C ASP A 428 -25.33 9.61 42.82
N PRO A 429 -25.62 10.84 43.41
CA PRO A 429 -26.92 11.12 43.96
C PRO A 429 -28.07 10.96 42.95
N ASP A 430 -27.87 11.46 41.73
CA ASP A 430 -28.89 11.42 40.67
C ASP A 430 -28.83 10.16 39.80
N LYS A 431 -27.85 9.29 40.09
CA LYS A 431 -27.58 8.06 39.29
C LYS A 431 -27.53 8.34 37.78
N THR A 432 -26.72 9.32 37.43
CA THR A 432 -26.52 9.76 36.05
C THR A 432 -25.04 9.82 35.67
N VAL A 433 -24.77 9.67 34.39
CA VAL A 433 -23.49 9.97 33.77
C VAL A 433 -23.69 11.01 32.66
N SER A 434 -22.94 12.09 32.73
CA SER A 434 -22.83 13.07 31.64
C SER A 434 -21.64 12.67 30.77
N TYR A 435 -21.79 12.81 29.47
CA TYR A 435 -20.77 12.41 28.51
C TYR A 435 -20.73 13.33 27.30
N ARG A 436 -19.57 13.48 26.70
CA ARG A 436 -19.35 14.13 25.39
C ARG A 436 -18.07 13.67 24.73
N TRP A 437 -17.93 13.95 23.45
CA TRP A 437 -16.62 13.89 22.80
C TRP A 437 -15.86 15.20 22.97
N ARG A 438 -14.58 15.10 23.35
CA ARG A 438 -13.59 16.13 23.10
C ARG A 438 -12.82 15.73 21.87
N ALA A 439 -13.02 16.46 20.76
CA ALA A 439 -12.44 16.23 19.46
C ALA A 439 -12.11 17.56 18.78
N ASP A 440 -11.18 17.55 17.81
CA ASP A 440 -10.83 18.75 17.03
C ASP A 440 -11.91 19.07 15.99
N GLU A 441 -12.59 18.03 15.47
CA GLU A 441 -13.71 18.17 14.55
C GLU A 441 -14.99 18.52 15.32
N ARG A 442 -15.53 19.72 15.08
CA ARG A 442 -16.69 20.25 15.81
C ARG A 442 -17.96 19.42 15.61
N ALA A 443 -18.13 18.84 14.43
CA ALA A 443 -19.26 17.98 14.10
C ALA A 443 -19.04 16.51 14.47
N PHE A 444 -18.00 16.21 15.25
CA PHE A 444 -17.67 14.84 15.62
C PHE A 444 -18.79 14.21 16.47
N ALA A 445 -19.38 13.13 15.97
CA ALA A 445 -20.49 12.42 16.60
C ALA A 445 -20.37 10.91 16.33
N MET A 446 -19.39 10.28 16.96
CA MET A 446 -19.08 8.87 16.76
C MET A 446 -19.83 7.98 17.77
N PRO A 447 -20.59 6.95 17.33
CA PRO A 447 -21.16 5.96 18.25
C PRO A 447 -20.07 5.22 19.02
N ILE A 448 -20.38 4.89 20.29
CA ILE A 448 -19.46 4.11 21.12
C ILE A 448 -20.23 3.20 22.07
N ARG A 449 -19.68 2.03 22.38
CA ARG A 449 -20.24 1.08 23.33
C ARG A 449 -19.76 1.37 24.74
N VAL A 450 -20.71 1.47 25.67
CA VAL A 450 -20.47 1.76 27.10
C VAL A 450 -21.33 0.83 27.96
N GLY A 451 -21.01 0.74 29.24
CA GLY A 451 -21.78 -0.03 30.22
C GLY A 451 -21.07 -1.31 30.70
N ASP A 452 -21.81 -2.37 30.93
CA ASP A 452 -21.23 -3.64 31.38
C ASP A 452 -20.67 -4.47 30.22
N PRO A 453 -19.46 -5.02 30.35
CA PRO A 453 -18.92 -5.97 29.37
C PRO A 453 -19.88 -7.14 29.14
N GLY A 454 -20.24 -7.40 27.86
CA GLY A 454 -21.23 -8.42 27.48
C GLY A 454 -22.69 -7.91 27.43
N LYS A 455 -22.98 -6.72 27.98
CA LYS A 455 -24.29 -6.04 27.88
C LYS A 455 -24.11 -4.58 27.47
N TRP A 456 -23.28 -4.37 26.45
CA TRP A 456 -22.97 -3.03 25.95
C TRP A 456 -24.21 -2.27 25.48
N GLN A 457 -24.29 -0.99 25.84
CA GLN A 457 -25.20 -0.02 25.26
C GLN A 457 -24.43 0.82 24.25
N THR A 458 -25.02 1.11 23.11
CA THR A 458 -24.45 2.06 22.15
C THR A 458 -25.04 3.43 22.39
N ILE A 459 -24.17 4.39 22.71
CA ILE A 459 -24.51 5.81 22.79
C ILE A 459 -23.92 6.53 21.58
N LYS A 460 -24.48 7.68 21.18
CA LYS A 460 -23.95 8.54 20.11
C LYS A 460 -23.61 9.92 20.68
N PRO A 461 -22.47 10.06 21.38
CA PRO A 461 -22.04 11.35 21.91
C PRO A 461 -21.74 12.33 20.79
N THR A 462 -22.00 13.62 21.08
CA THR A 462 -21.52 14.75 20.29
C THR A 462 -20.44 15.51 21.06
N THR A 463 -19.98 16.64 20.56
CA THR A 463 -19.09 17.54 21.30
C THR A 463 -19.80 18.34 22.41
N ASP A 464 -21.14 18.30 22.44
CA ASP A 464 -21.93 18.88 23.52
C ASP A 464 -22.23 17.86 24.61
N TRP A 465 -22.39 18.32 25.87
CA TRP A 465 -22.75 17.47 26.98
C TRP A 465 -24.14 16.85 26.83
N GLN A 466 -24.20 15.54 27.01
CA GLN A 466 -25.39 14.72 27.03
C GLN A 466 -25.44 13.94 28.35
N VAL A 467 -26.61 13.52 28.77
CA VAL A 467 -26.83 12.84 30.06
C VAL A 467 -27.61 11.54 29.81
N MET A 468 -27.23 10.49 30.54
CA MET A 468 -28.01 9.24 30.61
C MET A 468 -28.11 8.73 32.04
N SER A 469 -29.14 7.96 32.33
CA SER A 469 -29.26 7.26 33.61
C SER A 469 -28.27 6.11 33.71
N TRP A 470 -27.63 5.97 34.87
CA TRP A 470 -26.70 4.87 35.14
C TRP A 470 -26.77 4.46 36.62
N GLU A 471 -27.46 3.34 36.91
CA GLU A 471 -27.78 2.88 38.27
C GLU A 471 -26.60 2.20 38.97
N SER A 472 -25.68 1.61 38.22
CA SER A 472 -24.67 0.67 38.76
C SER A 472 -23.40 1.35 39.34
N GLY A 473 -23.37 2.71 39.38
CA GLY A 473 -22.25 3.49 39.88
C GLY A 473 -21.04 3.54 38.93
N LYS A 474 -20.09 4.42 39.23
CA LYS A 474 -18.93 4.74 38.40
C LYS A 474 -18.09 3.53 38.04
N ASP A 475 -17.80 2.65 39.01
CA ASP A 475 -16.84 1.54 38.83
C ASP A 475 -17.36 0.46 37.85
N ALA A 476 -18.68 0.36 37.72
CA ALA A 476 -19.34 -0.56 36.78
C ALA A 476 -19.43 0.00 35.36
N PHE A 477 -19.19 1.31 35.15
CA PHE A 477 -19.24 1.93 33.83
C PHE A 477 -17.94 1.66 33.07
N LYS A 478 -18.00 0.86 32.04
CA LYS A 478 -16.87 0.58 31.15
C LYS A 478 -17.10 1.18 29.78
N VAL A 479 -16.03 1.46 29.09
CA VAL A 479 -16.02 1.89 27.69
C VAL A 479 -15.27 0.83 26.89
N ALA A 480 -15.82 0.40 25.78
CA ALA A 480 -15.25 -0.68 24.97
C ALA A 480 -14.03 -0.21 24.15
N THR A 481 -13.00 0.26 24.85
CA THR A 481 -11.79 0.83 24.23
C THR A 481 -10.97 -0.17 23.41
N ASP A 482 -11.23 -1.45 23.55
CA ASP A 482 -10.66 -2.52 22.72
C ASP A 482 -11.29 -2.60 21.32
N LEU A 483 -12.49 -2.02 21.16
CA LEU A 483 -13.21 -1.94 19.89
C LEU A 483 -13.07 -0.59 19.16
N TYR A 484 -12.51 0.41 19.86
CA TYR A 484 -12.37 1.78 19.34
C TYR A 484 -11.01 2.35 19.72
N TYR A 485 -10.41 3.06 18.78
CA TYR A 485 -9.19 3.82 19.05
C TYR A 485 -9.53 5.19 19.62
N VAL A 486 -9.81 5.25 20.91
CA VAL A 486 -10.21 6.44 21.65
C VAL A 486 -9.53 6.48 22.99
N ASN A 487 -9.50 7.67 23.61
CA ASN A 487 -9.17 7.86 25.02
C ASN A 487 -10.46 8.09 25.83
N VAL A 488 -10.38 7.86 27.14
CA VAL A 488 -11.45 8.12 28.10
C VAL A 488 -10.90 8.99 29.23
N ALA A 489 -11.64 10.03 29.59
CA ALA A 489 -11.31 10.88 30.72
C ALA A 489 -12.54 11.01 31.64
N VAL A 490 -12.37 10.63 32.90
CA VAL A 490 -13.36 10.92 33.93
C VAL A 490 -13.02 12.28 34.58
N LEU A 491 -13.98 13.20 34.60
CA LEU A 491 -13.82 14.55 35.15
C LEU A 491 -14.51 14.65 36.50
N ASP A 492 -13.93 15.46 37.41
CA ASP A 492 -14.58 15.88 38.65
C ASP A 492 -15.62 17.00 38.38
N ALA A 493 -16.24 17.51 39.46
CA ALA A 493 -17.23 18.58 39.38
C ALA A 493 -16.66 19.91 38.85
N ASP A 494 -15.36 20.12 39.00
CA ASP A 494 -14.65 21.32 38.52
C ASP A 494 -14.12 21.14 37.08
N GLY A 495 -14.36 20.01 36.47
CA GLY A 495 -13.94 19.68 35.09
C GLY A 495 -12.49 19.24 34.96
N HIS A 496 -11.81 18.90 36.04
CA HIS A 496 -10.46 18.38 36.02
C HIS A 496 -10.47 16.83 35.84
N ALA A 497 -9.52 16.34 35.08
CA ALA A 497 -9.38 14.88 34.90
C ALA A 497 -8.99 14.20 36.22
N VAL A 498 -9.83 13.30 36.66
CA VAL A 498 -9.54 12.44 37.83
C VAL A 498 -8.56 11.36 37.36
N LYS A 499 -7.39 11.28 37.98
CA LYS A 499 -6.46 10.15 37.69
C LYS A 499 -7.16 8.83 38.05
N PRO A 500 -7.02 7.82 37.18
CA PRO A 500 -7.61 6.48 37.40
C PRO A 500 -7.06 5.82 38.66
#